data_5b66b59389747c532f116efe47e13e58
#
_entry.id   5b66b59389747c532f116efe47e13e58
#
_cell.length_a   1.000
_cell.length_b   1.000
_cell.length_c   1.000
_cell.angle_alpha   90.00
_cell.angle_beta   90.00
_cell.angle_gamma   90.00
#
_symmetry.space_group_name_H-M   'P 1'
#
loop_
_entity.id
_entity.type
_entity.pdbx_description
1 polymer ?
#
loop_
_entity_poly.entity_id
_entity_poly.type
_entity_poly.pdbx_seq_one_letter_code
_entity_poly.pdbx_strand_id
1 'polypeptide(L)'
;WLWDGSLDGIEYTIRHGIRHDTDDGTRFSAMPAFGRDGLLKRSEVDDLAQYVLDLSGRSDDPEAVLRAAPIFQQQCATCHGADGTGDRTQGAPNLTDAEWLYGDREADIEATIYNARNSHMPAWDDRLDDATIKAIAVYVHSLGGGE
;
A
#
# COMPACT_ATOMS: atom_id res chain seq x y z
N TRP A 1 0.74 -7.80 -5.59
CA TRP A 1 -0.58 -7.77 -4.96
C TRP A 1 -0.49 -7.17 -3.55
N LEU A 2 -1.36 -6.23 -3.23
CA LEU A 2 -1.44 -5.65 -1.88
C LEU A 2 -2.07 -6.62 -0.88
N TRP A 3 -2.96 -7.48 -1.36
CA TRP A 3 -3.64 -8.54 -0.64
C TRP A 3 -3.34 -9.88 -1.27
N ASP A 4 -4.09 -10.91 -0.95
CA ASP A 4 -3.99 -12.23 -1.54
C ASP A 4 -4.22 -12.17 -3.07
N GLY A 5 -3.28 -12.67 -3.86
CA GLY A 5 -3.30 -12.72 -5.33
C GLY A 5 -3.89 -14.02 -5.89
N SER A 6 -4.37 -14.94 -5.05
CA SER A 6 -5.09 -16.12 -5.49
C SER A 6 -6.44 -15.76 -6.13
N LEU A 7 -7.00 -16.69 -6.90
CA LEU A 7 -8.35 -16.50 -7.48
C LEU A 7 -9.39 -16.18 -6.40
N ASP A 8 -9.35 -16.89 -5.27
CA ASP A 8 -10.27 -16.69 -4.15
C ASP A 8 -10.04 -15.32 -3.49
N GLY A 9 -8.78 -14.89 -3.33
CA GLY A 9 -8.43 -13.60 -2.76
C GLY A 9 -8.84 -12.42 -3.64
N ILE A 10 -8.71 -12.57 -4.96
CA ILE A 10 -9.16 -11.58 -5.94
C ILE A 10 -10.70 -11.52 -5.96
N GLU A 11 -11.38 -12.68 -6.00
CA GLU A 11 -12.84 -12.77 -5.91
C GLU A 11 -13.35 -12.09 -4.64
N TYR A 12 -12.76 -12.40 -3.48
CA TYR A 12 -13.08 -11.77 -2.20
C TYR A 12 -12.97 -10.25 -2.25
N THR A 13 -11.87 -9.74 -2.83
CA THR A 13 -11.65 -8.30 -2.94
C THR A 13 -12.69 -7.63 -3.84
N ILE A 14 -13.11 -8.28 -4.93
CA ILE A 14 -14.17 -7.77 -5.81
C ILE A 14 -15.51 -7.75 -5.07
N ARG A 15 -15.85 -8.80 -4.36
CA ARG A 15 -17.13 -8.89 -3.61
C ARG A 15 -17.26 -7.79 -2.57
N HIS A 16 -16.26 -7.70 -1.69
CA HIS A 16 -16.34 -6.89 -0.47
C HIS A 16 -15.71 -5.50 -0.61
N GLY A 17 -14.96 -5.27 -1.70
CA GLY A 17 -14.28 -3.99 -1.90
C GLY A 17 -13.13 -3.74 -0.94
N ILE A 18 -12.65 -2.50 -0.95
CA ILE A 18 -11.59 -2.00 -0.07
C ILE A 18 -12.07 -0.70 0.55
N ARG A 19 -12.11 -0.61 1.87
CA ARG A 19 -12.62 0.55 2.63
C ARG A 19 -14.06 0.91 2.27
N HIS A 20 -14.90 -0.09 2.00
CA HIS A 20 -16.31 0.10 1.70
C HIS A 20 -17.13 0.16 3.01
N ASP A 21 -17.79 1.29 3.25
CA ASP A 21 -18.34 1.65 4.58
C ASP A 21 -19.49 0.74 5.06
N THR A 22 -20.18 0.04 4.16
CA THR A 22 -21.38 -0.74 4.48
C THR A 22 -21.22 -2.25 4.31
N ASP A 23 -20.01 -2.73 4.07
CA ASP A 23 -19.70 -4.16 3.96
C ASP A 23 -18.74 -4.59 5.07
N ASP A 24 -19.22 -5.47 5.96
CA ASP A 24 -18.44 -5.97 7.11
C ASP A 24 -17.26 -6.85 6.67
N GLY A 25 -17.29 -7.39 5.44
CA GLY A 25 -16.20 -8.16 4.84
C GLY A 25 -15.17 -7.30 4.10
N THR A 26 -15.38 -5.98 4.01
CA THR A 26 -14.48 -5.11 3.26
C THR A 26 -13.04 -5.20 3.75
N ARG A 27 -12.09 -5.24 2.81
CA ARG A 27 -10.68 -5.14 3.17
C ARG A 27 -10.36 -3.74 3.68
N PHE A 28 -9.81 -3.67 4.88
CA PHE A 28 -9.47 -2.40 5.50
C PHE A 28 -7.97 -2.30 5.73
N SER A 29 -7.38 -1.23 5.21
CA SER A 29 -6.02 -0.80 5.47
C SER A 29 -5.97 0.71 5.27
N ALA A 30 -5.38 1.43 6.20
CA ALA A 30 -5.28 2.88 6.12
C ALA A 30 -3.90 3.33 6.60
N MET A 31 -3.12 3.89 5.71
CA MET A 31 -1.90 4.60 6.07
C MET A 31 -2.27 5.96 6.65
N PRO A 32 -1.73 6.38 7.82
CA PRO A 32 -1.93 7.74 8.32
C PRO A 32 -1.34 8.79 7.38
N ALA A 33 -1.93 9.98 7.33
CA ALA A 33 -1.36 11.11 6.60
C ALA A 33 -0.33 11.83 7.48
N PHE A 34 0.84 11.25 7.62
CA PHE A 34 1.83 11.60 8.62
C PHE A 34 2.19 13.09 8.65
N GLY A 35 2.31 13.73 7.48
CA GLY A 35 2.60 15.17 7.41
C GLY A 35 1.35 16.03 7.62
N ARG A 36 0.27 15.76 6.88
CA ARG A 36 -0.96 16.56 6.95
C ARG A 36 -1.58 16.55 8.34
N ASP A 37 -1.57 15.39 9.00
CA ASP A 37 -2.17 15.23 10.33
C ASP A 37 -1.19 15.63 11.46
N GLY A 38 0.00 16.15 11.12
CA GLY A 38 0.99 16.68 12.06
C GLY A 38 1.71 15.62 12.91
N LEU A 39 1.68 14.35 12.49
CA LEU A 39 2.37 13.26 13.17
C LEU A 39 3.89 13.32 12.97
N LEU A 40 4.33 13.80 11.81
CA LEU A 40 5.72 14.01 11.44
C LEU A 40 5.93 15.43 10.91
N LYS A 41 7.11 15.97 11.13
CA LYS A 41 7.55 17.24 10.54
C LYS A 41 7.84 17.05 9.05
N ARG A 42 7.81 18.14 8.28
CA ARG A 42 8.13 18.11 6.86
C ARG A 42 9.52 17.49 6.59
N SER A 43 10.54 17.90 7.35
CA SER A 43 11.88 17.35 7.19
C SER A 43 11.99 15.84 7.50
N GLU A 44 11.15 15.32 8.41
CA GLU A 44 11.10 13.89 8.72
C GLU A 44 10.44 13.11 7.58
N VAL A 45 9.47 13.72 6.89
CA VAL A 45 8.84 13.14 5.69
C VAL A 45 9.85 13.11 4.53
N ASP A 46 10.63 14.19 4.34
CA ASP A 46 11.65 14.28 3.31
C ASP A 46 12.77 13.23 3.55
N ASP A 47 13.25 13.11 4.81
CA ASP A 47 14.21 12.06 5.20
C ASP A 47 13.66 10.65 4.98
N LEU A 48 12.37 10.41 5.31
CA LEU A 48 11.71 9.11 5.11
C LEU A 48 11.57 8.75 3.62
N ALA A 49 11.36 9.72 2.74
CA ALA A 49 11.34 9.45 1.30
C ALA A 49 12.70 8.91 0.82
N GLN A 50 13.80 9.48 1.31
CA GLN A 50 15.14 8.97 1.03
C GLN A 50 15.38 7.57 1.61
N TYR A 51 14.87 7.29 2.83
CA TYR A 51 14.92 5.94 3.39
C TYR A 51 14.19 4.91 2.54
N VAL A 52 12.98 5.25 2.07
CA VAL A 52 12.19 4.37 1.20
C VAL A 52 12.89 4.13 -0.14
N LEU A 53 13.53 5.16 -0.73
CA LEU A 53 14.37 5.01 -1.92
C LEU A 53 15.57 4.10 -1.67
N ASP A 54 16.19 4.19 -0.48
CA ASP A 54 17.33 3.36 -0.08
C ASP A 54 17.01 1.88 0.00
N LEU A 55 15.77 1.50 0.37
CA LEU A 55 15.33 0.10 0.39
C LEU A 55 15.48 -0.60 -0.97
N SER A 56 15.50 0.16 -2.07
CA SER A 56 15.78 -0.31 -3.44
C SER A 56 17.11 0.20 -4.01
N GLY A 57 17.99 0.76 -3.17
CA GLY A 57 19.33 1.24 -3.57
C GLY A 57 19.31 2.50 -4.44
N ARG A 58 18.27 3.35 -4.33
CA ARG A 58 18.07 4.54 -5.16
C ARG A 58 18.24 5.87 -4.41
N SER A 59 18.54 5.84 -3.11
CA SER A 59 18.81 7.06 -2.34
C SER A 59 20.11 7.70 -2.76
N ASP A 60 20.17 9.02 -2.77
CA ASP A 60 21.37 9.85 -2.98
C ASP A 60 21.75 10.65 -1.73
N ASP A 61 20.99 10.53 -0.62
CA ASP A 61 21.27 11.18 0.67
C ASP A 61 21.40 10.15 1.82
N PRO A 62 22.60 9.57 2.03
CA PRO A 62 22.81 8.60 3.10
C PRO A 62 22.65 9.18 4.52
N GLU A 63 22.79 10.51 4.70
CA GLU A 63 22.56 11.14 5.99
C GLU A 63 21.07 11.22 6.32
N ALA A 64 20.22 11.53 5.33
CA ALA A 64 18.77 11.46 5.48
C ALA A 64 18.32 10.04 5.83
N VAL A 65 18.87 9.03 5.16
CA VAL A 65 18.59 7.60 5.46
C VAL A 65 18.90 7.28 6.92
N LEU A 66 20.05 7.71 7.44
CA LEU A 66 20.42 7.48 8.84
C LEU A 66 19.47 8.16 9.83
N ARG A 67 19.01 9.38 9.52
CA ARG A 67 18.05 10.11 10.35
C ARG A 67 16.68 9.46 10.33
N ALA A 68 16.25 8.97 9.17
CA ALA A 68 14.94 8.37 8.97
C ALA A 68 14.81 6.94 9.54
N ALA A 69 15.90 6.18 9.61
CA ALA A 69 15.87 4.78 10.04
C ALA A 69 15.10 4.55 11.36
N PRO A 70 15.34 5.27 12.46
CA PRO A 70 14.58 5.11 13.69
C PRO A 70 13.09 5.50 13.53
N ILE A 71 12.79 6.49 12.69
CA ILE A 71 11.41 6.91 12.42
C ILE A 71 10.66 5.82 11.66
N PHE A 72 11.28 5.24 10.64
CA PHE A 72 10.71 4.12 9.88
C PHE A 72 10.37 2.94 10.81
N GLN A 73 11.31 2.54 11.67
CA GLN A 73 11.09 1.43 12.60
C GLN A 73 9.94 1.69 13.58
N GLN A 74 9.73 2.92 14.01
CA GLN A 74 8.70 3.27 14.97
C GLN A 74 7.32 3.50 14.35
N GLN A 75 7.25 4.05 13.13
CA GLN A 75 6.01 4.54 12.53
C GLN A 75 5.54 3.70 11.32
N CYS A 76 6.47 3.05 10.60
CA CYS A 76 6.19 2.44 9.31
C CYS A 76 6.29 0.91 9.36
N ALA A 77 7.26 0.39 10.12
CA ALA A 77 7.60 -1.04 10.14
C ALA A 77 6.45 -1.94 10.62
N THR A 78 5.53 -1.44 11.44
CA THR A 78 4.35 -2.21 11.90
C THR A 78 3.51 -2.73 10.75
N CYS A 79 3.39 -1.96 9.66
CA CYS A 79 2.62 -2.34 8.48
C CYS A 79 3.54 -2.81 7.33
N HIS A 80 4.66 -2.10 7.10
CA HIS A 80 5.54 -2.37 5.96
C HIS A 80 6.63 -3.41 6.23
N GLY A 81 6.74 -3.93 7.46
CA GLY A 81 7.84 -4.80 7.86
C GLY A 81 9.11 -4.00 8.20
N ALA A 82 9.98 -4.57 9.03
CA ALA A 82 11.22 -3.91 9.45
C ALA A 82 12.20 -3.68 8.29
N ASP A 83 12.09 -4.48 7.24
CA ASP A 83 12.87 -4.47 6.01
C ASP A 83 12.12 -3.84 4.82
N GLY A 84 10.89 -3.36 5.03
CA GLY A 84 10.07 -2.72 4.01
C GLY A 84 9.40 -3.68 3.02
N THR A 85 9.41 -5.00 3.27
CA THR A 85 8.84 -6.00 2.34
C THR A 85 7.31 -6.06 2.32
N GLY A 86 6.66 -5.27 3.18
CA GLY A 86 5.20 -5.21 3.25
C GLY A 86 4.56 -6.30 4.09
N ASP A 87 3.24 -6.24 4.19
CA ASP A 87 2.42 -7.26 4.84
C ASP A 87 1.07 -7.40 4.12
N ARG A 88 0.90 -8.48 3.37
CA ARG A 88 -0.33 -8.77 2.63
C ARG A 88 -1.53 -9.02 3.52
N THR A 89 -1.36 -9.39 4.77
CA THR A 89 -2.48 -9.57 5.70
C THR A 89 -3.09 -8.23 6.10
N GLN A 90 -2.30 -7.16 6.01
CA GLN A 90 -2.70 -5.79 6.28
C GLN A 90 -2.88 -4.95 5.02
N GLY A 91 -2.62 -5.50 3.83
CA GLY A 91 -2.66 -4.75 2.58
C GLY A 91 -1.59 -3.65 2.49
N ALA A 92 -0.48 -3.83 3.19
CA ALA A 92 0.65 -2.92 3.16
C ALA A 92 1.61 -3.32 2.04
N PRO A 93 1.92 -2.40 1.09
CA PRO A 93 2.77 -2.71 -0.05
C PRO A 93 4.21 -3.01 0.36
N ASN A 94 4.86 -3.85 -0.45
CA ASN A 94 6.30 -3.99 -0.49
C ASN A 94 6.92 -2.68 -1.02
N LEU A 95 7.88 -2.12 -0.30
CA LEU A 95 8.57 -0.88 -0.65
C LEU A 95 9.93 -1.13 -1.30
N THR A 96 10.33 -2.41 -1.43
CA THR A 96 11.64 -2.81 -1.97
C THR A 96 11.57 -3.23 -3.44
N ASP A 97 10.37 -3.45 -3.97
CA ASP A 97 10.16 -3.88 -5.35
C ASP A 97 9.98 -2.69 -6.32
N ALA A 98 9.74 -2.99 -7.60
CA ALA A 98 9.57 -1.98 -8.66
C ALA A 98 8.10 -1.58 -8.90
N GLU A 99 7.15 -2.11 -8.11
CA GLU A 99 5.72 -1.92 -8.33
C GLU A 99 5.15 -0.76 -7.49
N TRP A 100 5.03 0.40 -8.12
CA TRP A 100 4.59 1.63 -7.45
C TRP A 100 3.25 2.13 -7.97
N LEU A 101 2.22 2.10 -7.12
CA LEU A 101 0.86 2.53 -7.51
C LEU A 101 0.74 4.03 -7.78
N TYR A 102 1.57 4.85 -7.14
CA TYR A 102 1.44 6.31 -7.16
C TYR A 102 2.70 7.03 -7.63
N GLY A 103 3.62 6.30 -8.24
CA GLY A 103 4.91 6.80 -8.67
C GLY A 103 6.02 6.53 -7.65
N ASP A 104 7.22 6.40 -8.17
CA ASP A 104 8.43 5.95 -7.47
C ASP A 104 9.48 7.07 -7.31
N ARG A 105 9.18 8.28 -7.77
CA ARG A 105 10.06 9.43 -7.57
C ARG A 105 10.00 9.90 -6.13
N GLU A 106 11.05 10.51 -5.64
CA GLU A 106 11.12 11.10 -4.30
C GLU A 106 9.87 11.93 -3.97
N ALA A 107 9.50 12.88 -4.83
CA ALA A 107 8.33 13.72 -4.64
C ALA A 107 6.99 12.95 -4.58
N ASP A 108 6.87 11.81 -5.27
CA ASP A 108 5.68 10.97 -5.24
C ASP A 108 5.60 10.20 -3.91
N ILE A 109 6.75 9.74 -3.40
CA ILE A 109 6.88 9.08 -2.09
C ILE A 109 6.61 10.07 -0.96
N GLU A 110 7.23 11.27 -0.99
CA GLU A 110 6.93 12.35 -0.05
C GLU A 110 5.43 12.68 -0.01
N ALA A 111 4.82 12.86 -1.18
CA ALA A 111 3.39 13.16 -1.27
C ALA A 111 2.52 12.04 -0.68
N THR A 112 2.95 10.78 -0.83
CA THR A 112 2.26 9.62 -0.27
C THR A 112 2.40 9.56 1.24
N ILE A 113 3.60 9.78 1.79
CA ILE A 113 3.85 9.82 3.24
C ILE A 113 3.10 11.01 3.87
N TYR A 114 3.18 12.18 3.22
CA TYR A 114 2.58 13.40 3.74
C TYR A 114 1.06 13.35 3.80
N ASN A 115 0.38 12.89 2.72
CA ASN A 115 -1.07 13.00 2.58
C ASN A 115 -1.82 11.70 2.82
N ALA A 116 -1.16 10.56 2.77
CA ALA A 116 -1.71 9.22 2.56
C ALA A 116 -2.51 9.13 1.24
N ARG A 117 -2.73 7.92 0.75
CA ARG A 117 -3.54 7.67 -0.47
C ARG A 117 -4.42 6.45 -0.23
N ASN A 118 -5.52 6.67 0.46
CA ASN A 118 -6.48 5.62 0.83
C ASN A 118 -7.62 5.57 -0.19
N SER A 119 -7.37 5.00 -1.38
CA SER A 119 -8.38 4.84 -2.42
C SER A 119 -9.49 3.88 -1.96
N HIS A 120 -10.72 4.17 -2.37
CA HIS A 120 -11.90 3.38 -2.07
C HIS A 120 -12.24 2.47 -3.27
N MET A 121 -12.51 1.20 -3.02
CA MET A 121 -13.10 0.27 -3.97
C MET A 121 -14.47 -0.18 -3.43
N PRO A 122 -15.57 0.07 -4.15
CA PRO A 122 -16.88 -0.38 -3.68
C PRO A 122 -16.98 -1.92 -3.68
N ALA A 123 -17.83 -2.46 -2.85
CA ALA A 123 -18.29 -3.84 -2.93
C ALA A 123 -19.17 -4.03 -4.19
N TRP A 124 -19.02 -5.16 -4.85
CA TRP A 124 -19.72 -5.46 -6.11
C TRP A 124 -20.72 -6.61 -6.02
N ASP A 125 -20.80 -7.31 -4.89
CA ASP A 125 -21.69 -8.46 -4.72
C ASP A 125 -23.18 -8.12 -4.83
N ASP A 126 -23.58 -6.89 -4.42
CA ASP A 126 -24.95 -6.39 -4.61
C ASP A 126 -25.26 -5.90 -6.03
N ARG A 127 -24.24 -5.79 -6.90
CA ARG A 127 -24.34 -5.19 -8.23
C ARG A 127 -24.11 -6.16 -9.37
N LEU A 128 -23.37 -7.22 -9.11
CA LEU A 128 -22.99 -8.24 -10.07
C LEU A 128 -23.37 -9.61 -9.56
N ASP A 129 -23.79 -10.48 -10.47
CA ASP A 129 -24.07 -11.87 -10.12
C ASP A 129 -22.76 -12.67 -9.89
N ASP A 130 -22.90 -13.79 -9.24
CA ASP A 130 -21.80 -14.68 -8.85
C ASP A 130 -20.92 -15.13 -10.02
N ALA A 131 -21.52 -15.44 -11.16
CA ALA A 131 -20.79 -15.89 -12.35
C ALA A 131 -19.96 -14.75 -12.93
N THR A 132 -20.50 -13.53 -12.94
CA THR A 132 -19.80 -12.34 -13.41
C THR A 132 -18.62 -12.00 -12.51
N ILE A 133 -18.78 -12.03 -11.18
CA ILE A 133 -17.69 -11.77 -10.24
C ILE A 133 -16.55 -12.78 -10.42
N LYS A 134 -16.87 -14.07 -10.53
CA LYS A 134 -15.88 -15.13 -10.78
C LYS A 134 -15.15 -14.95 -12.11
N ALA A 135 -15.90 -14.59 -13.17
CA ALA A 135 -15.30 -14.32 -14.48
C ALA A 135 -14.33 -13.12 -14.42
N ILE A 136 -14.68 -12.06 -13.69
CA ILE A 136 -13.77 -10.90 -13.47
C ILE A 136 -12.54 -11.34 -12.68
N ALA A 137 -12.69 -12.15 -11.62
CA ALA A 137 -11.56 -12.64 -10.83
C ALA A 137 -10.57 -13.44 -11.71
N VAL A 138 -11.08 -14.34 -12.55
CA VAL A 138 -10.25 -15.09 -13.52
C VAL A 138 -9.57 -14.16 -14.51
N TYR A 139 -10.29 -13.15 -15.02
CA TYR A 139 -9.71 -12.17 -15.94
C TYR A 139 -8.60 -11.36 -15.27
N VAL A 140 -8.84 -10.82 -14.08
CA VAL A 140 -7.83 -10.05 -13.33
C VAL A 140 -6.59 -10.90 -13.02
N HIS A 141 -6.78 -12.15 -12.58
CA HIS A 141 -5.69 -13.10 -12.35
C HIS A 141 -4.87 -13.35 -13.64
N SER A 142 -5.54 -13.44 -14.79
CA SER A 142 -4.89 -13.67 -16.09
C SER A 142 -4.05 -12.50 -16.59
N LEU A 143 -4.22 -11.29 -16.03
CA LEU A 143 -3.39 -10.13 -16.36
C LEU A 143 -1.97 -10.22 -15.82
N GLY A 144 -1.69 -11.17 -14.97
CA GLY A 144 -0.37 -11.50 -14.44
C GLY A 144 -0.21 -11.13 -12.97
N GLY A 145 0.80 -11.76 -12.35
CA GLY A 145 1.10 -11.59 -10.93
C GLY A 145 0.17 -12.35 -9.97
N GLY A 146 -0.80 -13.12 -10.46
CA GLY A 146 -1.63 -14.02 -9.67
C GLY A 146 -0.82 -15.23 -9.14
N GLU A 147 -1.26 -15.82 -8.04
CA GLU A 147 -0.66 -16.95 -7.34
C GLU A 147 -1.48 -18.21 -7.50
#